data_f694fc49477f32a1a8fd0d25e29d8ca8
#
_entry.id   f694fc49477f32a1a8fd0d25e29d8ca8
#
_cell.length_a   1.000
_cell.length_b   1.000
_cell.length_c   1.000
_cell.angle_alpha   90.00
_cell.angle_beta   90.00
_cell.angle_gamma   90.00
#
_symmetry.space_group_name_H-M   'P 1'
#
loop_
_entity.id
_entity.type
_entity.pdbx_description
1 polymer ?
#
loop_
_entity_poly.entity_id
_entity_poly.type
_entity_poly.pdbx_seq_one_letter_code
_entity_poly.pdbx_strand_id
1 'polypeptide(L)'
;MKLLKSQLYIKDLKKALCNINLEQLQNKTIAVTGGLGLIGSTVVDLLFEYGKLKKIYVLGRDPKKFEERYSETSNIEFVKYDALKDINFEFVPDYIIHSAGLANPALYINQPVETILSNFVGVYSLLEFAKRTNVKRLLYISSSEVYGTKNRS
;
A
#
# COMPACT_ATOMS: atom_id res chain seq x y z
N MET A 1 18.01 1.54 10.69
CA MET A 1 18.51 2.64 9.82
C MET A 1 17.34 3.13 8.99
N LYS A 2 16.97 4.41 9.11
CA LYS A 2 15.85 4.97 8.34
C LYS A 2 16.29 5.08 6.88
N LEU A 3 15.71 4.30 5.97
CA LEU A 3 16.06 4.29 4.54
C LEU A 3 15.93 5.68 3.91
N LEU A 4 14.94 6.47 4.31
CA LEU A 4 14.75 7.86 3.88
C LEU A 4 15.90 8.81 4.30
N LYS A 5 16.89 8.37 5.10
CA LYS A 5 18.12 9.10 5.38
C LYS A 5 19.31 8.65 4.52
N SER A 6 19.15 7.61 3.69
CA SER A 6 20.18 7.13 2.78
C SER A 6 20.20 7.94 1.49
N GLN A 7 21.30 8.63 1.22
CA GLN A 7 21.46 9.41 -0.02
C GLN A 7 21.32 8.54 -1.28
N LEU A 8 21.84 7.30 -1.24
CA LEU A 8 21.73 6.37 -2.37
C LEU A 8 20.27 6.01 -2.64
N TYR A 9 19.51 5.66 -1.58
CA TYR A 9 18.10 5.33 -1.72
C TYR A 9 17.26 6.49 -2.25
N ILE A 10 17.47 7.71 -1.74
CA ILE A 10 16.80 8.91 -2.25
C ILE A 10 17.14 9.17 -3.72
N LYS A 11 18.40 8.98 -4.11
CA LYS A 11 18.81 9.09 -5.52
C LYS A 11 18.06 8.11 -6.42
N ASP A 12 17.86 6.86 -5.97
CA ASP A 12 17.11 5.86 -6.72
C ASP A 12 15.63 6.21 -6.83
N LEU A 13 15.00 6.72 -5.76
CA LEU A 13 13.61 7.22 -5.79
C LEU A 13 13.47 8.38 -6.78
N LYS A 14 14.37 9.35 -6.76
CA LYS A 14 14.37 10.50 -7.70
C LYS A 14 14.53 10.04 -9.14
N LYS A 15 15.42 9.08 -9.40
CA LYS A 15 15.59 8.50 -10.73
C LYS A 15 14.31 7.79 -11.22
N ALA A 16 13.62 7.08 -10.34
CA ALA A 16 12.34 6.48 -10.67
C ALA A 16 11.29 7.53 -11.01
N LEU A 17 11.21 8.62 -10.24
CA LEU A 17 10.26 9.73 -10.45
C LEU A 17 10.47 10.46 -11.77
N CYS A 18 11.72 10.56 -12.27
CA CYS A 18 11.99 11.20 -13.55
C CYS A 18 11.32 10.50 -14.76
N ASN A 19 10.95 9.23 -14.61
CA ASN A 19 10.35 8.43 -15.67
C ASN A 19 8.83 8.26 -15.54
N ILE A 20 8.20 8.92 -14.55
CA ILE A 20 6.78 8.74 -14.24
C ILE A 20 6.09 10.12 -14.23
N ASN A 21 4.98 10.22 -14.95
CA ASN A 21 4.12 11.41 -14.84
C ASN A 21 3.12 11.20 -13.70
N LEU A 22 3.28 11.96 -12.62
CA LEU A 22 2.42 11.95 -11.44
C LEU A 22 1.59 13.24 -11.28
N GLU A 23 1.50 14.11 -12.29
CA GLU A 23 0.81 15.41 -12.19
C GLU A 23 -0.64 15.27 -11.73
N GLN A 24 -1.36 14.24 -12.21
CA GLN A 24 -2.72 13.95 -11.78
C GLN A 24 -2.87 13.63 -10.28
N LEU A 25 -1.78 13.33 -9.59
CA LEU A 25 -1.76 13.06 -8.15
C LEU A 25 -1.49 14.33 -7.33
N GLN A 26 -1.17 15.46 -7.97
CA GLN A 26 -0.88 16.70 -7.26
C GLN A 26 -2.09 17.11 -6.38
N ASN A 27 -1.79 17.45 -5.14
CA ASN A 27 -2.76 17.84 -4.10
C ASN A 27 -3.86 16.78 -3.83
N LYS A 28 -3.55 15.49 -4.08
CA LYS A 28 -4.44 14.36 -3.81
C LYS A 28 -4.07 13.64 -2.53
N THR A 29 -5.04 12.88 -2.03
CA THR A 29 -4.87 11.97 -0.89
C THR A 29 -4.80 10.53 -1.37
N ILE A 30 -3.83 9.77 -0.88
CA ILE A 30 -3.62 8.37 -1.26
C ILE A 30 -3.59 7.50 -0.01
N ALA A 31 -4.35 6.42 -0.01
CA ALA A 31 -4.30 5.39 1.01
C ALA A 31 -3.52 4.17 0.48
N VAL A 32 -2.52 3.69 1.23
CA VAL A 32 -1.70 2.54 0.85
C VAL A 32 -1.87 1.45 1.90
N THR A 33 -2.57 0.37 1.58
CA THR A 33 -2.63 -0.80 2.48
C THR A 33 -1.35 -1.61 2.33
N GLY A 34 -0.90 -2.23 3.42
CA GLY A 34 0.40 -2.91 3.40
C GLY A 34 1.59 -1.97 3.21
N GLY A 35 1.41 -0.66 3.46
CA GLY A 35 2.43 0.38 3.28
C GLY A 35 3.66 0.26 4.18
N LEU A 36 3.70 -0.75 5.07
CA LEU A 36 4.88 -1.11 5.89
C LEU A 36 5.56 -2.40 5.40
N GLY A 37 5.04 -3.04 4.35
CA GLY A 37 5.64 -4.18 3.66
C GLY A 37 6.72 -3.76 2.67
N LEU A 38 7.38 -4.72 2.02
CA LEU A 38 8.49 -4.45 1.10
C LEU A 38 8.05 -3.53 -0.07
N ILE A 39 7.02 -3.93 -0.80
CA ILE A 39 6.53 -3.17 -1.97
C ILE A 39 5.82 -1.89 -1.50
N GLY A 40 4.86 -2.02 -0.57
CA GLY A 40 4.05 -0.90 -0.12
C GLY A 40 4.87 0.22 0.49
N SER A 41 5.90 -0.08 1.29
CA SER A 41 6.75 0.97 1.86
C SER A 41 7.60 1.69 0.82
N THR A 42 8.06 1.00 -0.23
CA THR A 42 8.78 1.64 -1.34
C THR A 42 7.85 2.58 -2.12
N VAL A 43 6.60 2.18 -2.33
CA VAL A 43 5.58 3.04 -2.95
C VAL A 43 5.30 4.28 -2.08
N VAL A 44 5.14 4.11 -0.76
CA VAL A 44 4.95 5.24 0.17
C VAL A 44 6.13 6.20 0.12
N ASP A 45 7.37 5.67 0.15
CA ASP A 45 8.59 6.50 0.09
C ASP A 45 8.69 7.28 -1.23
N LEU A 46 8.34 6.64 -2.35
CA LEU A 46 8.33 7.28 -3.66
C LEU A 46 7.28 8.41 -3.74
N LEU A 47 6.08 8.16 -3.21
CA LEU A 47 5.01 9.15 -3.14
C LEU A 47 5.39 10.31 -2.21
N PHE A 48 6.10 10.03 -1.11
CA PHE A 48 6.63 11.05 -0.20
C PHE A 48 7.70 11.90 -0.87
N GLU A 49 8.66 11.29 -1.57
CA GLU A 49 9.72 12.00 -2.31
C GLU A 49 9.16 12.86 -3.46
N TYR A 50 8.04 12.44 -4.07
CA TYR A 50 7.33 13.26 -5.04
C TYR A 50 6.89 14.62 -4.45
N GLY A 51 6.50 14.64 -3.15
CA GLY A 51 6.32 15.87 -2.36
C GLY A 51 5.11 16.73 -2.71
N LYS A 52 4.29 16.37 -3.69
CA LYS A 52 3.14 17.19 -4.16
C LYS A 52 1.77 16.61 -3.75
N LEU A 53 1.77 15.58 -2.91
CA LEU A 53 0.54 15.01 -2.34
C LEU A 53 0.05 15.83 -1.16
N LYS A 54 -1.28 15.89 -0.99
CA LYS A 54 -1.90 16.49 0.19
C LYS A 54 -1.65 15.63 1.43
N LYS A 55 -1.88 14.32 1.32
CA LYS A 55 -1.71 13.37 2.43
C LYS A 55 -1.51 11.96 1.91
N ILE A 56 -0.71 11.17 2.61
CA ILE A 56 -0.52 9.73 2.39
C ILE A 56 -0.99 9.01 3.67
N TYR A 57 -1.96 8.12 3.53
CA TYR A 57 -2.42 7.27 4.62
C TYR A 57 -1.77 5.89 4.50
N VAL A 58 -1.01 5.50 5.50
CA VAL A 58 -0.36 4.18 5.58
C VAL A 58 -1.23 3.27 6.42
N LEU A 59 -1.90 2.32 5.75
CA LEU A 59 -2.83 1.39 6.36
C LEU A 59 -2.10 0.10 6.74
N GLY A 60 -2.11 -0.23 8.03
CA GLY A 60 -1.39 -1.40 8.53
C GLY A 60 -1.78 -1.81 9.95
N ARG A 61 -1.16 -2.88 10.44
CA ARG A 61 -1.45 -3.45 11.76
C ARG A 61 -0.50 -2.99 12.87
N ASP A 62 0.70 -2.55 12.50
CA ASP A 62 1.81 -2.31 13.41
C ASP A 62 2.18 -0.81 13.48
N PRO A 63 1.67 -0.07 14.48
CA PRO A 63 1.98 1.34 14.66
C PRO A 63 3.47 1.58 15.03
N LYS A 64 4.12 0.64 15.73
CA LYS A 64 5.54 0.80 16.11
C LYS A 64 6.44 0.82 14.87
N LYS A 65 6.19 -0.11 13.93
CA LYS A 65 6.89 -0.16 12.66
C LYS A 65 6.68 1.10 11.82
N PHE A 66 5.48 1.70 11.91
CA PHE A 66 5.21 2.99 11.28
C PHE A 66 6.05 4.10 11.91
N GLU A 67 6.03 4.24 13.23
CA GLU A 67 6.81 5.26 13.96
C GLU A 67 8.31 5.17 13.68
N GLU A 68 8.87 3.96 13.64
CA GLU A 68 10.28 3.74 13.32
C GLU A 68 10.65 4.26 11.92
N ARG A 69 9.70 4.28 10.97
CA ARG A 69 9.97 4.67 9.59
C ARG A 69 9.57 6.10 9.28
N TYR A 70 8.41 6.56 9.76
CA TYR A 70 7.75 7.79 9.32
C TYR A 70 7.51 8.84 10.41
N SER A 71 8.01 8.67 11.64
CA SER A 71 7.80 9.61 12.74
C SER A 71 8.21 11.07 12.46
N GLU A 72 9.09 11.30 11.50
CA GLU A 72 9.59 12.64 11.15
C GLU A 72 8.89 13.24 9.92
N THR A 73 7.80 12.63 9.43
CA THR A 73 7.09 13.07 8.24
C THR A 73 5.76 13.72 8.61
N SER A 74 5.45 14.88 8.02
CA SER A 74 4.23 15.64 8.37
C SER A 74 2.99 15.27 7.54
N ASN A 75 3.19 14.74 6.33
CA ASN A 75 2.11 14.42 5.41
C ASN A 75 1.83 12.93 5.25
N ILE A 76 2.47 12.08 6.08
CA ILE A 76 2.18 10.64 6.17
C ILE A 76 1.49 10.37 7.50
N GLU A 77 0.39 9.65 7.46
CA GLU A 77 -0.42 9.31 8.63
C GLU A 77 -0.69 7.82 8.72
N PHE A 78 -0.59 7.26 9.92
CA PHE A 78 -0.90 5.86 10.17
C PHE A 78 -2.40 5.67 10.39
N VAL A 79 -2.94 4.65 9.75
CA VAL A 79 -4.30 4.19 9.97
C VAL A 79 -4.28 2.71 10.30
N LYS A 80 -4.83 2.36 11.46
CA LYS A 80 -4.94 0.95 11.84
C LYS A 80 -5.90 0.24 10.89
N TYR A 81 -5.41 -0.76 10.20
CA TYR A 81 -6.16 -1.52 9.20
C TYR A 81 -5.86 -3.01 9.30
N ASP A 82 -6.90 -3.80 9.28
CA ASP A 82 -6.86 -5.26 9.20
C ASP A 82 -7.82 -5.70 8.08
N ALA A 83 -7.30 -6.44 7.09
CA ALA A 83 -8.07 -6.87 5.93
C ALA A 83 -9.27 -7.79 6.27
N LEU A 84 -9.27 -8.42 7.45
CA LEU A 84 -10.34 -9.30 7.92
C LEU A 84 -11.38 -8.57 8.79
N LYS A 85 -11.25 -7.25 8.96
CA LYS A 85 -12.18 -6.44 9.75
C LYS A 85 -12.91 -5.44 8.88
N ASP A 86 -14.05 -4.99 9.37
CA ASP A 86 -14.84 -3.95 8.71
C ASP A 86 -14.03 -2.67 8.52
N ILE A 87 -14.20 -2.07 7.35
CA ILE A 87 -13.56 -0.81 7.00
C ILE A 87 -14.44 0.33 7.50
N ASN A 88 -13.91 1.08 8.47
CA ASN A 88 -14.51 2.30 8.98
C ASN A 88 -13.44 3.41 9.03
N PHE A 89 -13.15 4.00 7.87
CA PHE A 89 -12.24 5.13 7.79
C PHE A 89 -13.00 6.44 8.01
N GLU A 90 -12.47 7.31 8.86
CA GLU A 90 -12.99 8.68 9.09
C GLU A 90 -12.61 9.66 7.96
N PHE A 91 -12.01 9.15 6.89
CA PHE A 91 -11.58 9.93 5.72
C PHE A 91 -11.90 9.18 4.43
N VAL A 92 -11.94 9.92 3.33
CA VAL A 92 -12.09 9.36 1.98
C VAL A 92 -10.85 9.75 1.17
N PRO A 93 -9.99 8.80 0.79
CA PRO A 93 -8.86 9.09 -0.08
C PRO A 93 -9.31 9.28 -1.53
N ASP A 94 -8.56 10.08 -2.31
CA ASP A 94 -8.78 10.16 -3.77
C ASP A 94 -8.43 8.83 -4.45
N TYR A 95 -7.37 8.15 -3.98
CA TYR A 95 -6.86 6.91 -4.55
C TYR A 95 -6.52 5.90 -3.46
N ILE A 96 -6.68 4.62 -3.78
CA ILE A 96 -6.25 3.50 -2.92
C ILE A 96 -5.24 2.65 -3.69
N ILE A 97 -4.10 2.33 -3.05
CA ILE A 97 -3.16 1.32 -3.50
C ILE A 97 -3.22 0.16 -2.52
N HIS A 98 -3.71 -0.98 -2.97
CA HIS A 98 -3.82 -2.18 -2.14
C HIS A 98 -2.66 -3.11 -2.38
N SER A 99 -1.71 -3.15 -1.44
CA SER A 99 -0.56 -4.07 -1.41
C SER A 99 -0.53 -4.97 -0.18
N ALA A 100 -1.57 -4.92 0.65
CA ALA A 100 -1.70 -5.84 1.77
C ALA A 100 -2.11 -7.22 1.26
N GLY A 101 -1.39 -8.25 1.70
CA GLY A 101 -1.70 -9.64 1.43
C GLY A 101 -0.75 -10.53 2.23
N LEU A 102 -1.19 -11.75 2.54
CA LEU A 102 -0.31 -12.76 3.11
C LEU A 102 0.49 -13.39 1.96
N ALA A 103 1.75 -12.97 1.79
CA ALA A 103 2.63 -13.40 0.71
C ALA A 103 3.75 -14.35 1.19
N ASN A 104 3.57 -15.00 2.35
CA ASN A 104 4.54 -15.94 2.90
C ASN A 104 4.15 -17.38 2.54
N PRO A 105 4.99 -18.14 1.78
CA PRO A 105 4.69 -19.52 1.40
C PRO A 105 4.36 -20.45 2.58
N ALA A 106 5.00 -20.27 3.73
CA ALA A 106 4.69 -21.05 4.93
C ALA A 106 3.26 -20.80 5.44
N LEU A 107 2.73 -19.59 5.28
CA LEU A 107 1.36 -19.26 5.67
C LEU A 107 0.34 -19.88 4.71
N TYR A 108 0.66 -20.01 3.43
CA TYR A 108 -0.25 -20.69 2.47
C TYR A 108 -0.51 -22.14 2.85
N ILE A 109 0.52 -22.81 3.39
CA ILE A 109 0.42 -24.21 3.80
C ILE A 109 -0.26 -24.31 5.17
N ASN A 110 0.13 -23.48 6.13
CA ASN A 110 -0.28 -23.61 7.52
C ASN A 110 -1.63 -22.90 7.83
N GLN A 111 -1.98 -21.88 7.04
CA GLN A 111 -3.18 -21.03 7.20
C GLN A 111 -3.83 -20.74 5.85
N PRO A 112 -4.25 -21.76 5.08
CA PRO A 112 -4.77 -21.57 3.72
C PRO A 112 -6.08 -20.78 3.71
N VAL A 113 -6.96 -21.01 4.67
CA VAL A 113 -8.26 -20.33 4.75
C VAL A 113 -8.07 -18.86 5.06
N GLU A 114 -7.24 -18.52 6.04
CA GLU A 114 -6.93 -17.14 6.42
C GLU A 114 -6.22 -16.40 5.27
N THR A 115 -5.37 -17.12 4.52
CA THR A 115 -4.71 -16.57 3.33
C THR A 115 -5.72 -16.21 2.25
N ILE A 116 -6.65 -17.10 1.93
CA ILE A 116 -7.71 -16.84 0.94
C ILE A 116 -8.60 -15.69 1.43
N LEU A 117 -9.06 -15.73 2.67
CA LEU A 117 -9.93 -14.71 3.22
C LEU A 117 -9.27 -13.33 3.24
N SER A 118 -8.02 -13.22 3.68
CA SER A 118 -7.32 -11.94 3.72
C SER A 118 -7.11 -11.33 2.33
N ASN A 119 -6.84 -12.16 1.32
CA ASN A 119 -6.64 -11.70 -0.05
C ASN A 119 -7.96 -11.39 -0.77
N PHE A 120 -9.02 -12.15 -0.52
CA PHE A 120 -10.32 -11.96 -1.17
C PHE A 120 -11.20 -10.93 -0.44
N VAL A 121 -11.45 -11.15 0.86
CA VAL A 121 -12.34 -10.28 1.66
C VAL A 121 -11.75 -8.89 1.80
N GLY A 122 -10.43 -8.78 2.00
CA GLY A 122 -9.75 -7.49 2.08
C GLY A 122 -9.92 -6.64 0.82
N VAL A 123 -9.76 -7.25 -0.35
CA VAL A 123 -10.00 -6.56 -1.64
C VAL A 123 -11.47 -6.20 -1.81
N TYR A 124 -12.38 -7.15 -1.55
CA TYR A 124 -13.81 -6.94 -1.65
C TYR A 124 -14.29 -5.77 -0.78
N SER A 125 -13.91 -5.75 0.51
CA SER A 125 -14.28 -4.68 1.44
C SER A 125 -13.76 -3.31 1.00
N LEU A 126 -12.54 -3.24 0.43
CA LEU A 126 -11.98 -2.01 -0.11
C LEU A 126 -12.71 -1.54 -1.37
N LEU A 127 -13.14 -2.46 -2.24
CA LEU A 127 -13.94 -2.13 -3.42
C LEU A 127 -15.32 -1.60 -3.04
N GLU A 128 -16.00 -2.23 -2.07
CA GLU A 128 -17.28 -1.73 -1.55
C GLU A 128 -17.12 -0.35 -0.88
N PHE A 129 -16.06 -0.16 -0.08
CA PHE A 129 -15.74 1.15 0.47
C PHE A 129 -15.51 2.18 -0.64
N ALA A 130 -14.68 1.88 -1.63
CA ALA A 130 -14.35 2.77 -2.74
C ALA A 130 -15.60 3.16 -3.56
N LYS A 131 -16.49 2.19 -3.84
CA LYS A 131 -17.77 2.40 -4.52
C LYS A 131 -18.69 3.32 -3.73
N ARG A 132 -18.86 3.05 -2.43
CA ARG A 132 -19.77 3.83 -1.55
C ARG A 132 -19.29 5.26 -1.33
N THR A 133 -17.98 5.50 -1.32
CA THR A 133 -17.38 6.80 -0.99
C THR A 133 -16.83 7.56 -2.20
N ASN A 134 -17.06 7.06 -3.41
CA ASN A 134 -16.61 7.68 -4.67
C ASN A 134 -15.08 7.87 -4.74
N VAL A 135 -14.29 6.92 -4.25
CA VAL A 135 -12.84 6.87 -4.49
C VAL A 135 -12.61 6.82 -6.00
N LYS A 136 -11.71 7.67 -6.52
CA LYS A 136 -11.51 7.82 -7.97
C LYS A 136 -10.96 6.56 -8.63
N ARG A 137 -10.04 5.88 -7.95
CA ARG A 137 -9.43 4.63 -8.44
C ARG A 137 -8.83 3.82 -7.33
N LEU A 138 -8.95 2.50 -7.45
CA LEU A 138 -8.24 1.52 -6.62
C LEU A 138 -7.27 0.75 -7.53
N LEU A 139 -6.00 0.71 -7.14
CA LEU A 139 -4.97 -0.14 -7.73
C LEU A 139 -4.72 -1.33 -6.80
N TYR A 140 -4.89 -2.55 -7.31
CA TYR A 140 -4.57 -3.78 -6.60
C TYR A 140 -3.25 -4.36 -7.12
N ILE A 141 -2.29 -4.59 -6.22
CA ILE A 141 -1.04 -5.28 -6.53
C ILE A 141 -1.31 -6.76 -6.46
N SER A 142 -1.49 -7.38 -7.63
CA SER A 142 -1.79 -8.79 -7.80
C SER A 142 -0.50 -9.64 -7.68
N SER A 143 -0.56 -10.87 -8.15
CA SER A 143 0.55 -11.84 -8.15
C SER A 143 0.77 -12.43 -9.54
N SER A 144 2.00 -12.83 -9.85
CA SER A 144 2.31 -13.61 -11.04
C SER A 144 1.62 -14.98 -11.06
N GLU A 145 1.21 -15.47 -9.92
CA GLU A 145 0.48 -16.75 -9.77
C GLU A 145 -0.87 -16.77 -10.51
N VAL A 146 -1.44 -15.59 -10.84
CA VAL A 146 -2.68 -15.51 -11.64
C VAL A 146 -2.54 -16.10 -13.04
N TYR A 147 -1.32 -16.22 -13.55
CA TYR A 147 -1.04 -16.81 -14.86
C TYR A 147 -0.90 -18.33 -14.84
N GLY A 148 -0.88 -18.94 -13.63
CA GLY A 148 -0.68 -20.38 -13.44
C GLY A 148 0.73 -20.86 -13.85
N THR A 149 0.95 -22.15 -13.71
CA THR A 149 2.17 -22.82 -14.22
C THR A 149 1.95 -23.19 -15.68
N LYS A 150 2.81 -22.69 -16.58
CA LYS A 150 2.93 -23.29 -17.92
C LYS A 150 3.38 -24.75 -17.74
N ASN A 151 2.49 -25.70 -18.01
CA ASN A 151 2.95 -27.07 -18.26
C ASN A 151 3.95 -27.01 -19.41
N ARG A 152 5.23 -27.20 -19.12
CA ARG A 152 6.21 -27.46 -20.16
C ARG A 152 5.90 -28.87 -20.67
N SER A 153 5.05 -28.94 -21.72
CA SER A 153 4.95 -30.12 -22.58
C SER A 153 6.20 -30.26 -23.38
#